data_76677b2103440a19cfe58ea4f4aef32f
#
_entry.id   76677b2103440a19cfe58ea4f4aef32f
#
_cell.length_a   1.000
_cell.length_b   1.000
_cell.length_c   1.000
_cell.angle_alpha   90.00
_cell.angle_beta   90.00
_cell.angle_gamma   90.00
#
_symmetry.space_group_name_H-M   'P 1'
#
loop_
_entity.id
_entity.type
_entity.pdbx_description
1 polymer ?
#
loop_
_entity_poly.entity_id
_entity_poly.type
_entity_poly.pdbx_seq_one_letter_code
_entity_poly.pdbx_strand_id
1 'polypeptide(L)'
;CILGNGLTALTLAKALTNQNIYVEILCNKKKLKINKTRTIGISKSNTDYLNKNVINVNKILWKIKKIEIFTDNLNKEKLLEFEKNTKQVFSIVKNYELYQLLKSDLSKNKYFNLKLINGNSLSSIDKYDLVINCDPLNAITKKYFIKKIIKKYNSNAYTTIITHKKILNDVAIQIFTDKGPLAFLPISNTRTSVVYSIPNSFTKIKENIEKFIREKNDKYEIKKIEKINNFAINFF
;
A
#
# COMPACT_ATOMS: atom_id res chain seq x y z
N CYS A 1 -0.27 -24.16 4.96
CA CYS A 1 -0.15 -23.65 3.59
C CYS A 1 -0.79 -22.29 3.46
N ILE A 2 -0.13 -21.33 2.77
CA ILE A 2 -0.70 -20.02 2.43
C ILE A 2 -0.75 -19.87 0.90
N LEU A 3 -1.91 -19.53 0.38
CA LEU A 3 -2.11 -19.30 -1.05
C LEU A 3 -1.95 -17.80 -1.37
N GLY A 4 -1.07 -17.48 -2.31
CA GLY A 4 -0.73 -16.11 -2.69
C GLY A 4 0.62 -15.66 -2.12
N ASN A 5 1.20 -14.62 -2.71
CA ASN A 5 2.51 -14.08 -2.36
C ASN A 5 2.50 -12.56 -2.20
N GLY A 6 1.34 -11.98 -1.91
CA GLY A 6 1.18 -10.56 -1.60
C GLY A 6 1.66 -10.21 -0.17
N LEU A 7 1.58 -8.93 0.20
CA LEU A 7 1.98 -8.46 1.53
C LEU A 7 1.27 -9.21 2.66
N THR A 8 -0.04 -9.45 2.51
CA THR A 8 -0.83 -10.20 3.51
C THR A 8 -0.27 -11.60 3.74
N ALA A 9 0.00 -12.34 2.66
CA ALA A 9 0.56 -13.69 2.73
C ALA A 9 1.95 -13.71 3.39
N LEU A 10 2.84 -12.80 2.99
CA LEU A 10 4.19 -12.72 3.55
C LEU A 10 4.19 -12.27 5.02
N THR A 11 3.31 -11.33 5.40
CA THR A 11 3.19 -10.89 6.79
C THR A 11 2.68 -12.01 7.69
N LEU A 12 1.67 -12.75 7.23
CA LEU A 12 1.15 -13.92 7.95
C LEU A 12 2.21 -15.03 8.06
N ALA A 13 2.88 -15.36 6.94
CA ALA A 13 3.95 -16.35 6.94
C ALA A 13 5.05 -16.00 7.95
N LYS A 14 5.44 -14.71 7.99
CA LYS A 14 6.47 -14.24 8.92
C LYS A 14 6.00 -14.35 10.38
N ALA A 15 4.76 -13.98 10.68
CA ALA A 15 4.20 -14.12 12.03
C ALA A 15 4.17 -15.57 12.50
N LEU A 16 3.77 -16.50 11.62
CA LEU A 16 3.71 -17.94 11.93
C LEU A 16 5.10 -18.56 12.08
N THR A 17 6.03 -18.23 11.19
CA THR A 17 7.40 -18.76 11.27
C THR A 17 8.16 -18.25 12.51
N ASN A 18 7.82 -17.08 13.04
CA ASN A 18 8.32 -16.59 14.32
C ASN A 18 7.84 -17.44 15.51
N GLN A 19 6.72 -18.17 15.34
CA GLN A 19 6.19 -19.14 16.32
C GLN A 19 6.69 -20.58 16.05
N ASN A 20 7.72 -20.76 15.20
CA ASN A 20 8.24 -22.06 14.76
C ASN A 20 7.22 -22.95 14.03
N ILE A 21 6.18 -22.34 13.44
CA ILE A 21 5.22 -23.05 12.60
C ILE A 21 5.78 -23.14 11.19
N TYR A 22 5.81 -24.34 10.61
CA TYR A 22 6.23 -24.53 9.23
C TYR A 22 5.19 -23.97 8.27
N VAL A 23 5.63 -23.13 7.37
CA VAL A 23 4.77 -22.43 6.39
C VAL A 23 5.27 -22.65 4.97
N GLU A 24 4.43 -23.20 4.12
CA GLU A 24 4.67 -23.22 2.68
C GLU A 24 3.74 -22.22 1.97
N ILE A 25 4.31 -21.28 1.23
CA ILE A 25 3.55 -20.39 0.34
C ILE A 25 3.44 -21.04 -1.03
N LEU A 26 2.22 -21.22 -1.52
CA LEU A 26 1.94 -21.60 -2.89
C LEU A 26 1.54 -20.38 -3.71
N CYS A 27 2.27 -20.08 -4.77
CA CYS A 27 1.94 -18.96 -5.64
C CYS A 27 2.14 -19.30 -7.12
N ASN A 28 1.39 -18.63 -7.98
CA ASN A 28 1.52 -18.80 -9.42
C ASN A 28 2.86 -18.24 -9.91
N LYS A 29 3.46 -18.90 -10.93
CA LYS A 29 4.72 -18.48 -11.59
C LYS A 29 4.68 -17.07 -12.18
N LYS A 30 3.52 -16.46 -12.40
CA LYS A 30 3.44 -15.06 -12.85
C LYS A 30 4.11 -14.15 -11.84
N LYS A 31 5.20 -13.49 -12.25
CA LYS A 31 5.92 -12.51 -11.43
C LYS A 31 4.95 -11.43 -10.95
N LEU A 32 4.84 -11.28 -9.66
CA LEU A 32 4.11 -10.16 -9.06
C LEU A 32 4.79 -8.84 -9.48
N LYS A 33 4.11 -8.05 -10.31
CA LYS A 33 4.58 -6.70 -10.65
C LYS A 33 4.25 -5.78 -9.47
N ILE A 34 5.18 -5.63 -8.54
CA ILE A 34 5.01 -4.71 -7.42
C ILE A 34 5.29 -3.30 -7.90
N ASN A 35 4.29 -2.44 -7.76
CA ASN A 35 4.44 -1.05 -8.11
C ASN A 35 5.29 -0.32 -7.06
N LYS A 36 6.36 0.35 -7.52
CA LYS A 36 7.32 1.04 -6.65
C LYS A 36 6.82 2.39 -6.11
N THR A 37 5.76 2.95 -6.71
CA THR A 37 5.21 4.25 -6.29
C THR A 37 4.10 4.11 -5.25
N ARG A 38 3.60 2.89 -5.03
CA ARG A 38 2.52 2.65 -4.07
C ARG A 38 3.04 2.71 -2.63
N THR A 39 2.34 3.45 -1.79
CA THR A 39 2.62 3.60 -0.36
C THR A 39 1.43 3.15 0.49
N ILE A 40 1.70 2.83 1.75
CA ILE A 40 0.69 2.51 2.76
C ILE A 40 0.93 3.40 3.97
N GLY A 41 -0.17 3.94 4.54
CA GLY A 41 -0.16 4.53 5.88
C GLY A 41 -0.37 3.45 6.95
N ILE A 42 0.47 3.43 7.97
CA ILE A 42 0.39 2.46 9.07
C ILE A 42 0.26 3.24 10.38
N SER A 43 -0.77 2.91 11.18
CA SER A 43 -0.96 3.50 12.50
C SER A 43 0.20 3.14 13.45
N LYS A 44 0.39 3.94 14.51
CA LYS A 44 1.40 3.66 15.53
C LYS A 44 1.18 2.28 16.16
N SER A 45 -0.05 1.91 16.50
CA SER A 45 -0.38 0.61 17.08
C SER A 45 -0.03 -0.56 16.15
N ASN A 46 -0.33 -0.44 14.84
CA ASN A 46 0.04 -1.45 13.87
C ASN A 46 1.56 -1.53 13.64
N THR A 47 2.26 -0.39 13.70
CA THR A 47 3.74 -0.37 13.66
C THR A 47 4.33 -1.11 14.85
N ASP A 48 3.80 -0.88 16.06
CA ASP A 48 4.25 -1.55 17.28
C ASP A 48 3.96 -3.05 17.23
N TYR A 49 2.78 -3.44 16.71
CA TYR A 49 2.44 -4.83 16.48
C TYR A 49 3.40 -5.52 15.50
N LEU A 50 3.68 -4.89 14.35
CA LEU A 50 4.63 -5.44 13.37
C LEU A 50 6.01 -5.62 13.96
N ASN A 51 6.53 -4.60 14.67
CA ASN A 51 7.85 -4.64 15.29
C ASN A 51 7.96 -5.73 16.35
N LYS A 52 6.91 -5.97 17.12
CA LYS A 52 6.89 -6.95 18.20
C LYS A 52 6.70 -8.39 17.70
N ASN A 53 5.77 -8.60 16.76
CA ASN A 53 5.26 -9.92 16.44
C ASN A 53 5.65 -10.43 15.05
N VAL A 54 6.08 -9.55 14.15
CA VAL A 54 6.33 -9.92 12.75
C VAL A 54 7.77 -9.62 12.37
N ILE A 55 8.08 -8.36 12.13
CA ILE A 55 9.41 -7.92 11.67
C ILE A 55 9.63 -6.44 12.01
N ASN A 56 10.87 -6.07 12.32
CA ASN A 56 11.21 -4.68 12.61
C ASN A 56 11.15 -3.83 11.32
N VAL A 57 10.17 -2.94 11.26
CA VAL A 57 9.92 -2.06 10.10
C VAL A 57 10.47 -0.64 10.27
N ASN A 58 11.08 -0.30 11.41
CA ASN A 58 11.48 1.08 11.74
C ASN A 58 12.37 1.75 10.69
N LYS A 59 13.24 0.97 10.02
CA LYS A 59 14.18 1.49 9.00
C LYS A 59 13.52 1.89 7.69
N ILE A 60 12.32 1.39 7.40
CA ILE A 60 11.59 1.64 6.15
C ILE A 60 10.38 2.56 6.34
N LEU A 61 10.13 3.02 7.57
CA LEU A 61 9.02 3.91 7.90
C LEU A 61 9.43 5.37 7.82
N TRP A 62 8.57 6.18 7.23
CA TRP A 62 8.63 7.63 7.37
C TRP A 62 7.55 8.09 8.35
N LYS A 63 7.98 8.68 9.47
CA LYS A 63 7.09 9.08 10.57
C LYS A 63 6.39 10.39 10.23
N ILE A 64 5.07 10.42 10.38
CA ILE A 64 4.22 11.59 10.20
C ILE A 64 3.76 12.08 11.56
N LYS A 65 3.98 13.36 11.84
CA LYS A 65 3.59 14.01 13.09
C LYS A 65 2.23 14.67 12.99
N LYS A 66 1.88 15.14 11.78
CA LYS A 66 0.66 15.91 11.53
C LYS A 66 -0.02 15.47 10.25
N ILE A 67 -1.35 15.49 10.25
CA ILE A 67 -2.21 15.36 9.06
C ILE A 67 -3.00 16.65 8.93
N GLU A 68 -2.95 17.28 7.77
CA GLU A 68 -3.73 18.46 7.43
C GLU A 68 -4.70 18.12 6.30
N ILE A 69 -5.96 18.49 6.48
CA ILE A 69 -7.04 18.26 5.53
C ILE A 69 -7.59 19.59 5.07
N PHE A 70 -7.62 19.76 3.74
CA PHE A 70 -8.11 20.94 3.04
C PHE A 70 -9.24 20.57 2.09
N THR A 71 -10.01 21.60 1.68
CA THR A 71 -10.98 21.46 0.60
C THR A 71 -10.89 22.66 -0.36
N ASP A 72 -11.12 22.42 -1.63
CA ASP A 72 -11.13 23.48 -2.66
C ASP A 72 -12.25 24.51 -2.44
N ASN A 73 -13.34 24.11 -1.77
CA ASN A 73 -14.53 24.96 -1.57
C ASN A 73 -14.35 26.05 -0.54
N LEU A 74 -13.30 26.03 0.28
CA LEU A 74 -13.02 26.96 1.37
C LEU A 74 -11.75 27.80 1.12
N ASN A 75 -11.51 28.25 -0.08
CA ASN A 75 -10.35 29.11 -0.42
C ASN A 75 -9.02 28.65 0.21
N LYS A 76 -8.81 27.31 0.25
CA LYS A 76 -7.66 26.64 0.91
C LYS A 76 -7.63 26.76 2.43
N GLU A 77 -8.74 27.06 3.07
CA GLU A 77 -8.82 26.96 4.53
C GLU A 77 -8.66 25.50 4.98
N LYS A 78 -7.98 25.35 6.11
CA LYS A 78 -7.77 24.05 6.74
C LYS A 78 -9.08 23.58 7.35
N LEU A 79 -9.62 22.46 6.86
CA LEU A 79 -10.85 21.85 7.35
C LEU A 79 -10.65 21.10 8.67
N LEU A 80 -9.58 20.29 8.75
CA LEU A 80 -9.26 19.47 9.91
C LEU A 80 -7.74 19.34 10.06
N GLU A 81 -7.32 19.18 11.30
CA GLU A 81 -5.92 18.90 11.64
C GLU A 81 -5.85 17.80 12.69
N PHE A 82 -4.97 16.82 12.46
CA PHE A 82 -4.65 15.79 13.44
C PHE A 82 -3.18 15.91 13.81
N GLU A 83 -2.93 16.27 15.06
CA GLU A 83 -1.61 16.33 15.66
C GLU A 83 -1.66 15.71 17.06
N LYS A 84 -0.65 14.97 17.44
CA LYS A 84 -0.55 14.37 18.76
C LYS A 84 0.74 14.82 19.42
N ASN A 85 0.67 15.91 20.22
CA ASN A 85 1.75 16.45 21.07
C ASN A 85 3.14 15.81 20.83
N THR A 86 3.85 16.25 19.79
CA THR A 86 5.20 15.78 19.39
C THR A 86 5.34 14.29 19.01
N LYS A 87 4.26 13.51 19.12
CA LYS A 87 4.28 12.07 18.85
C LYS A 87 3.83 11.78 17.42
N GLN A 88 4.35 10.69 16.87
CA GLN A 88 3.94 10.14 15.59
C GLN A 88 2.43 9.83 15.58
N VAL A 89 1.71 10.36 14.60
CA VAL A 89 0.30 10.04 14.34
C VAL A 89 0.19 8.73 13.56
N PHE A 90 0.95 8.61 12.47
CA PHE A 90 1.10 7.40 11.68
C PHE A 90 2.44 7.39 10.94
N SER A 91 2.72 6.33 10.19
CA SER A 91 3.91 6.24 9.34
C SER A 91 3.53 5.91 7.91
N ILE A 92 4.33 6.37 6.96
CA ILE A 92 4.25 5.96 5.56
C ILE A 92 5.34 4.94 5.28
N VAL A 93 4.99 3.86 4.57
CA VAL A 93 5.93 2.87 4.05
C VAL A 93 5.66 2.62 2.56
N LYS A 94 6.70 2.38 1.77
CA LYS A 94 6.53 1.93 0.40
C LYS A 94 6.21 0.44 0.38
N ASN A 95 5.15 0.04 -0.31
CA ASN A 95 4.75 -1.36 -0.46
C ASN A 95 5.92 -2.24 -0.90
N TYR A 96 6.71 -1.74 -1.84
CA TYR A 96 7.87 -2.46 -2.36
C TYR A 96 8.93 -2.74 -1.29
N GLU A 97 9.24 -1.75 -0.45
CA GLU A 97 10.25 -1.89 0.62
C GLU A 97 9.80 -2.89 1.69
N LEU A 98 8.53 -2.82 2.11
CA LEU A 98 7.95 -3.78 3.04
C LEU A 98 7.94 -5.21 2.47
N TYR A 99 7.56 -5.35 1.19
CA TYR A 99 7.58 -6.64 0.50
C TYR A 99 8.99 -7.24 0.45
N GLN A 100 10.00 -6.44 0.08
CA GLN A 100 11.39 -6.92 0.00
C GLN A 100 11.94 -7.29 1.38
N LEU A 101 11.62 -6.51 2.41
CA LEU A 101 12.02 -6.79 3.79
C LEU A 101 11.47 -8.14 4.24
N LEU A 102 10.16 -8.37 4.10
CA LEU A 102 9.51 -9.64 4.46
C LEU A 102 10.07 -10.81 3.66
N LYS A 103 10.19 -10.66 2.34
CA LYS A 103 10.68 -11.71 1.46
C LYS A 103 12.12 -12.10 1.78
N SER A 104 13.00 -11.11 1.98
CA SER A 104 14.42 -11.34 2.28
C SER A 104 14.60 -12.05 3.63
N ASP A 105 13.80 -11.69 4.62
CA ASP A 105 13.88 -12.31 5.95
C ASP A 105 13.31 -13.75 5.93
N LEU A 106 12.14 -13.94 5.30
CA LEU A 106 11.53 -15.26 5.16
C LEU A 106 12.41 -16.25 4.39
N SER A 107 13.12 -15.80 3.34
CA SER A 107 13.98 -16.68 2.53
C SER A 107 15.14 -17.30 3.32
N LYS A 108 15.46 -16.77 4.49
CA LYS A 108 16.50 -17.29 5.41
C LYS A 108 15.93 -18.14 6.54
N ASN A 109 14.61 -18.25 6.65
CA ASN A 109 13.95 -18.93 7.76
C ASN A 109 13.76 -20.41 7.45
N LYS A 110 14.24 -21.31 8.33
CA LYS A 110 14.13 -22.76 8.15
C LYS A 110 12.70 -23.31 8.17
N TYR A 111 11.75 -22.58 8.74
CA TYR A 111 10.33 -22.92 8.78
C TYR A 111 9.55 -22.37 7.58
N PHE A 112 10.24 -21.83 6.57
CA PHE A 112 9.60 -21.21 5.41
C PHE A 112 9.99 -21.89 4.10
N ASN A 113 9.00 -22.17 3.27
CA ASN A 113 9.20 -22.59 1.89
C ASN A 113 8.28 -21.81 0.93
N LEU A 114 8.78 -21.49 -0.26
CA LEU A 114 8.00 -20.86 -1.32
C LEU A 114 8.00 -21.76 -2.55
N LYS A 115 6.82 -22.29 -2.89
CA LYS A 115 6.62 -23.15 -4.03
C LYS A 115 5.86 -22.47 -5.15
N LEU A 116 6.44 -22.48 -6.33
CA LEU A 116 5.79 -21.98 -7.54
C LEU A 116 4.94 -23.08 -8.14
N ILE A 117 3.66 -22.81 -8.33
CA ILE A 117 2.71 -23.75 -8.95
C ILE A 117 2.34 -23.29 -10.37
N ASN A 118 2.13 -24.25 -11.25
CA ASN A 118 1.63 -24.00 -12.60
C ASN A 118 0.11 -24.10 -12.60
N GLY A 119 -0.57 -23.02 -13.01
CA GLY A 119 -2.03 -23.03 -13.16
C GLY A 119 -2.78 -23.12 -11.82
N ASN A 120 -3.99 -23.68 -11.90
CA ASN A 120 -4.94 -23.79 -10.79
C ASN A 120 -4.94 -25.19 -10.15
N SER A 121 -3.83 -25.94 -10.20
CA SER A 121 -3.78 -27.28 -9.63
C SER A 121 -3.95 -27.23 -8.11
N LEU A 122 -5.13 -27.66 -7.65
CA LEU A 122 -5.51 -27.77 -6.24
C LEU A 122 -5.12 -29.12 -5.63
N SER A 123 -4.62 -30.06 -6.45
CA SER A 123 -4.33 -31.44 -6.03
C SER A 123 -3.23 -31.59 -4.99
N SER A 124 -2.58 -30.49 -4.61
CA SER A 124 -1.49 -30.52 -3.65
C SER A 124 -1.80 -29.88 -2.29
N ILE A 125 -3.07 -29.51 -2.04
CA ILE A 125 -3.43 -28.82 -0.77
C ILE A 125 -3.90 -29.78 0.33
N ASP A 126 -4.36 -30.97 -0.01
CA ASP A 126 -4.93 -31.92 0.96
C ASP A 126 -3.89 -32.48 1.95
N LYS A 127 -2.62 -32.27 1.68
CA LYS A 127 -1.50 -32.68 2.56
C LYS A 127 -1.19 -31.72 3.70
N TYR A 128 -1.85 -30.55 3.75
CA TYR A 128 -1.61 -29.54 4.77
C TYR A 128 -2.68 -29.58 5.85
N ASP A 129 -2.27 -29.43 7.12
CA ASP A 129 -3.18 -29.36 8.25
C ASP A 129 -4.10 -28.14 8.17
N LEU A 130 -3.61 -27.04 7.62
CA LEU A 130 -4.37 -25.81 7.44
C LEU A 130 -4.01 -25.11 6.13
N VAL A 131 -5.02 -24.66 5.40
CA VAL A 131 -4.86 -23.87 4.18
C VAL A 131 -5.49 -22.49 4.35
N ILE A 132 -4.69 -21.45 4.23
CA ILE A 132 -5.12 -20.05 4.35
C ILE A 132 -5.04 -19.39 2.98
N ASN A 133 -6.16 -18.88 2.50
CA ASN A 133 -6.22 -18.23 1.20
C ASN A 133 -6.07 -16.70 1.31
N CYS A 134 -4.93 -16.19 0.85
CA CYS A 134 -4.63 -14.76 0.74
C CYS A 134 -4.72 -14.21 -0.69
N ASP A 135 -5.20 -15.01 -1.65
CA ASP A 135 -5.39 -14.60 -3.05
C ASP A 135 -6.86 -14.74 -3.46
N PRO A 136 -7.60 -13.62 -3.55
CA PRO A 136 -9.04 -13.65 -3.88
C PRO A 136 -9.33 -14.11 -5.31
N LEU A 137 -8.32 -14.19 -6.18
CA LEU A 137 -8.49 -14.52 -7.60
C LEU A 137 -8.18 -15.99 -7.93
N ASN A 138 -7.73 -16.79 -6.97
CA ASN A 138 -7.39 -18.19 -7.22
C ASN A 138 -8.63 -19.09 -7.33
N ALA A 139 -8.41 -20.35 -7.79
CA ALA A 139 -9.48 -21.32 -8.01
C ALA A 139 -10.19 -21.76 -6.72
N ILE A 140 -9.48 -21.76 -5.57
CA ILE A 140 -10.07 -22.11 -4.27
C ILE A 140 -11.13 -21.09 -3.87
N THR A 141 -10.87 -19.80 -4.07
CA THR A 141 -11.87 -18.76 -3.84
C THR A 141 -13.15 -19.04 -4.66
N LYS A 142 -12.99 -19.45 -5.92
CA LYS A 142 -14.14 -19.76 -6.78
C LYS A 142 -14.90 -21.02 -6.32
N LYS A 143 -14.19 -21.99 -5.76
CA LYS A 143 -14.79 -23.26 -5.31
C LYS A 143 -15.56 -23.11 -4.00
N TYR A 144 -15.02 -22.41 -3.01
CA TYR A 144 -15.56 -22.37 -1.66
C TYR A 144 -16.33 -21.08 -1.33
N PHE A 145 -16.11 -20.00 -2.06
CA PHE A 145 -16.78 -18.70 -1.83
C PHE A 145 -17.70 -18.38 -3.01
N ILE A 146 -18.90 -18.97 -2.99
CA ILE A 146 -19.90 -18.85 -4.06
C ILE A 146 -20.47 -17.43 -4.13
N LYS A 147 -20.71 -16.80 -2.97
CA LYS A 147 -21.23 -15.41 -2.90
C LYS A 147 -20.09 -14.44 -2.75
N LYS A 148 -19.91 -13.55 -3.74
CA LYS A 148 -18.95 -12.45 -3.69
C LYS A 148 -19.71 -11.12 -3.67
N ILE A 149 -19.32 -10.26 -2.75
CA ILE A 149 -19.72 -8.85 -2.80
C ILE A 149 -18.63 -8.11 -3.58
N ILE A 150 -18.95 -7.75 -4.83
CA ILE A 150 -18.04 -6.96 -5.67
C ILE A 150 -18.63 -5.56 -5.80
N LYS A 151 -17.96 -4.56 -5.22
CA LYS A 151 -18.33 -3.15 -5.40
C LYS A 151 -17.30 -2.46 -6.29
N LYS A 152 -17.74 -2.06 -7.48
CA LYS A 152 -16.96 -1.21 -8.39
C LYS A 152 -17.23 0.24 -8.02
N TYR A 153 -16.20 0.98 -7.61
CA TYR A 153 -16.35 2.40 -7.27
C TYR A 153 -16.36 3.30 -8.50
N ASN A 154 -16.15 2.75 -9.71
CA ASN A 154 -16.01 3.49 -10.95
C ASN A 154 -15.02 4.65 -10.85
N SER A 155 -13.94 4.42 -10.13
CA SER A 155 -12.89 5.38 -9.85
C SER A 155 -11.52 4.75 -10.04
N ASN A 156 -10.53 5.57 -10.38
CA ASN A 156 -9.13 5.18 -10.47
C ASN A 156 -8.29 5.98 -9.47
N ALA A 157 -7.32 5.32 -8.84
CA ALA A 157 -6.27 5.96 -8.10
C ALA A 157 -5.03 6.14 -8.99
N TYR A 158 -4.57 7.37 -9.12
CA TYR A 158 -3.33 7.75 -9.79
C TYR A 158 -2.25 7.95 -8.74
N THR A 159 -1.11 7.29 -8.90
CA THR A 159 -0.02 7.37 -7.93
C THR A 159 1.29 7.75 -8.62
N THR A 160 2.02 8.66 -8.00
CA THR A 160 3.37 9.03 -8.42
C THR A 160 4.21 9.41 -7.21
N ILE A 161 5.49 9.66 -7.44
CA ILE A 161 6.39 10.24 -6.45
C ILE A 161 6.92 11.54 -7.02
N ILE A 162 6.80 12.61 -6.24
CA ILE A 162 7.45 13.90 -6.53
C ILE A 162 8.79 13.97 -5.79
N THR A 163 9.82 14.45 -6.48
CA THR A 163 11.09 14.88 -5.88
C THR A 163 11.09 16.39 -5.80
N HIS A 164 11.42 16.94 -4.64
CA HIS A 164 11.37 18.37 -4.34
C HIS A 164 12.61 18.84 -3.57
N LYS A 165 12.77 20.15 -3.39
CA LYS A 165 13.79 20.71 -2.53
C LYS A 165 13.68 20.13 -1.11
N LYS A 166 14.80 19.97 -0.44
CA LYS A 166 14.84 19.42 0.93
C LYS A 166 14.08 20.34 1.90
N ILE A 167 13.13 19.78 2.62
CA ILE A 167 12.34 20.43 3.68
C ILE A 167 12.16 19.48 4.85
N LEU A 168 11.74 19.99 6.00
CA LEU A 168 11.16 19.14 7.06
C LEU A 168 9.81 18.61 6.57
N ASN A 169 9.74 17.31 6.30
CA ASN A 169 8.62 16.70 5.58
C ASN A 169 7.93 15.65 6.45
N ASP A 170 7.31 16.05 7.54
CA ASP A 170 6.62 15.21 8.52
C ASP A 170 5.11 15.48 8.63
N VAL A 171 4.56 16.27 7.69
CA VAL A 171 3.14 16.61 7.59
C VAL A 171 2.55 16.00 6.34
N ALA A 172 1.57 15.10 6.48
CA ALA A 172 0.77 14.60 5.39
C ALA A 172 -0.39 15.58 5.09
N ILE A 173 -0.67 15.80 3.81
CA ILE A 173 -1.71 16.72 3.35
C ILE A 173 -2.73 15.94 2.53
N GLN A 174 -4.01 16.18 2.78
CA GLN A 174 -5.09 15.72 1.93
C GLN A 174 -5.97 16.89 1.52
N ILE A 175 -6.26 16.99 0.24
CA ILE A 175 -7.12 18.02 -0.36
C ILE A 175 -8.34 17.33 -0.96
N PHE A 176 -9.53 17.66 -0.49
CA PHE A 176 -10.78 17.27 -1.13
C PHE A 176 -11.07 18.23 -2.26
N THR A 177 -10.86 17.78 -3.49
CA THR A 177 -11.13 18.57 -4.70
C THR A 177 -12.51 18.22 -5.25
N ASP A 178 -13.04 19.05 -6.14
CA ASP A 178 -14.29 18.80 -6.89
C ASP A 178 -14.29 17.46 -7.67
N LYS A 179 -13.10 16.95 -7.98
CA LYS A 179 -12.89 15.73 -8.78
C LYS A 179 -12.48 14.51 -7.94
N GLY A 180 -12.26 14.71 -6.66
CA GLY A 180 -11.91 13.66 -5.72
C GLY A 180 -10.69 13.99 -4.85
N PRO A 181 -10.33 13.12 -3.90
CA PRO A 181 -9.28 13.39 -2.93
C PRO A 181 -7.87 13.27 -3.54
N LEU A 182 -7.06 14.29 -3.31
CA LEU A 182 -5.64 14.37 -3.61
C LEU A 182 -4.84 14.33 -2.31
N ALA A 183 -3.91 13.40 -2.18
CA ALA A 183 -3.06 13.26 -0.98
C ALA A 183 -1.57 13.43 -1.31
N PHE A 184 -0.86 14.17 -0.48
CA PHE A 184 0.59 14.29 -0.45
C PHE A 184 1.11 13.59 0.80
N LEU A 185 1.81 12.49 0.61
CA LEU A 185 2.25 11.57 1.65
C LEU A 185 3.78 11.55 1.70
N PRO A 186 4.41 12.25 2.65
CA PRO A 186 5.86 12.30 2.78
C PRO A 186 6.49 10.91 2.91
N ILE A 187 7.60 10.69 2.20
CA ILE A 187 8.40 9.46 2.28
C ILE A 187 9.89 9.73 2.53
N SER A 188 10.29 10.98 2.47
CA SER A 188 11.59 11.49 2.90
C SER A 188 11.57 13.03 2.93
N ASN A 189 12.65 13.67 3.37
CA ASN A 189 12.79 15.12 3.32
C ASN A 189 12.87 15.71 1.90
N THR A 190 12.99 14.88 0.88
CA THR A 190 13.13 15.30 -0.54
C THR A 190 12.13 14.61 -1.47
N ARG A 191 11.31 13.69 -0.94
CA ARG A 191 10.37 12.89 -1.75
C ARG A 191 9.03 12.74 -1.06
N THR A 192 7.97 12.87 -1.84
CA THR A 192 6.58 12.74 -1.38
C THR A 192 5.80 11.87 -2.36
N SER A 193 5.10 10.87 -1.86
CA SER A 193 4.15 10.08 -2.66
C SER A 193 2.88 10.89 -2.84
N VAL A 194 2.37 10.93 -4.06
CA VAL A 194 1.12 11.61 -4.39
C VAL A 194 0.10 10.57 -4.82
N VAL A 195 -1.09 10.64 -4.25
CA VAL A 195 -2.22 9.77 -4.58
C VAL A 195 -3.41 10.64 -4.92
N TYR A 196 -3.94 10.47 -6.12
CA TYR A 196 -5.13 11.18 -6.59
C TYR A 196 -6.20 10.18 -7.01
N SER A 197 -7.36 10.21 -6.37
CA SER A 197 -8.48 9.33 -6.66
C SER A 197 -9.56 10.08 -7.42
N ILE A 198 -9.88 9.63 -8.64
CA ILE A 198 -10.78 10.33 -9.57
C ILE A 198 -11.85 9.36 -10.09
N PRO A 199 -13.14 9.76 -10.12
CA PRO A 199 -14.19 9.02 -10.82
C PRO A 199 -13.89 8.85 -12.31
N ASN A 200 -14.31 7.72 -12.88
CA ASN A 200 -14.05 7.41 -14.29
C ASN A 200 -14.78 8.35 -15.27
N SER A 201 -15.82 9.06 -14.82
CA SER A 201 -16.52 10.09 -15.59
C SER A 201 -15.65 11.28 -16.01
N PHE A 202 -14.57 11.55 -15.27
CA PHE A 202 -13.65 12.66 -15.57
C PHE A 202 -12.52 12.24 -16.53
N THR A 203 -12.86 11.83 -17.77
CA THR A 203 -11.88 11.30 -18.74
C THR A 203 -10.83 12.32 -19.17
N LYS A 204 -11.18 13.60 -19.31
CA LYS A 204 -10.27 14.69 -19.75
C LYS A 204 -9.13 14.99 -18.79
N ILE A 205 -9.24 14.59 -17.51
CA ILE A 205 -8.20 14.85 -16.49
C ILE A 205 -7.04 13.86 -16.62
N LYS A 206 -7.29 12.68 -17.19
CA LYS A 206 -6.24 11.65 -17.38
C LYS A 206 -5.05 12.19 -18.16
N GLU A 207 -5.27 13.14 -19.06
CA GLU A 207 -4.25 13.73 -19.93
C GLU A 207 -3.40 14.80 -19.23
N ASN A 208 -3.82 15.28 -18.04
CA ASN A 208 -3.18 16.43 -17.39
C ASN A 208 -2.99 16.32 -15.87
N ILE A 209 -2.87 15.08 -15.34
CA ILE A 209 -2.72 14.85 -13.88
C ILE A 209 -1.46 15.53 -13.32
N GLU A 210 -0.36 15.54 -14.06
CA GLU A 210 0.86 16.22 -13.64
C GLU A 210 0.62 17.73 -13.44
N LYS A 211 -0.04 18.39 -14.38
CA LYS A 211 -0.39 19.81 -14.29
C LYS A 211 -1.27 20.05 -13.05
N PHE A 212 -2.28 19.21 -12.85
CA PHE A 212 -3.18 19.32 -11.70
C PHE A 212 -2.45 19.14 -10.35
N ILE A 213 -1.51 18.20 -10.26
CA ILE A 213 -0.68 18.03 -9.06
C ILE A 213 0.14 19.30 -8.78
N ARG A 214 0.70 19.93 -9.82
CA ARG A 214 1.46 21.18 -9.67
C ARG A 214 0.59 22.35 -9.24
N GLU A 215 -0.61 22.48 -9.81
CA GLU A 215 -1.58 23.54 -9.48
C GLU A 215 -2.11 23.45 -8.04
N LYS A 216 -2.29 22.23 -7.52
CA LYS A 216 -2.76 21.99 -6.14
C LYS A 216 -1.65 21.89 -5.11
N ASN A 217 -0.40 21.99 -5.54
CA ASN A 217 0.76 21.93 -4.67
C ASN A 217 1.23 23.32 -4.25
N ASP A 218 0.99 23.67 -3.01
CA ASP A 218 1.47 24.94 -2.44
C ASP A 218 2.73 24.76 -1.55
N LYS A 219 3.09 23.50 -1.22
CA LYS A 219 4.13 23.21 -0.23
C LYS A 219 5.49 22.89 -0.83
N TYR A 220 5.52 22.22 -1.97
CA TYR A 220 6.74 21.59 -2.48
C TYR A 220 7.29 22.34 -3.70
N GLU A 221 8.58 22.73 -3.67
CA GLU A 221 9.33 23.14 -4.86
C GLU A 221 9.67 21.86 -5.68
N ILE A 222 8.75 21.47 -6.57
CA ILE A 222 8.81 20.22 -7.32
C ILE A 222 9.91 20.29 -8.40
N LYS A 223 10.93 19.43 -8.28
CA LYS A 223 12.00 19.26 -9.27
C LYS A 223 11.65 18.22 -10.32
N LYS A 224 10.97 17.12 -9.92
CA LYS A 224 10.63 16.01 -10.80
C LYS A 224 9.37 15.31 -10.33
N ILE A 225 8.53 14.90 -11.28
CA ILE A 225 7.41 13.97 -11.07
C ILE A 225 7.78 12.65 -11.76
N GLU A 226 7.73 11.54 -11.04
CA GLU A 226 7.97 10.21 -11.60
C GLU A 226 6.77 9.76 -12.47
N LYS A 227 6.94 8.68 -13.22
CA LYS A 227 5.85 8.11 -14.04
C LYS A 227 4.59 7.90 -13.21
N ILE A 228 3.49 8.44 -13.67
CA ILE A 228 2.19 8.27 -13.06
C ILE A 228 1.65 6.88 -13.39
N ASN A 229 1.23 6.15 -12.37
CA ASN A 229 0.62 4.83 -12.48
C ASN A 229 -0.85 4.94 -12.05
N ASN A 230 -1.73 4.14 -12.66
CA ASN A 230 -3.15 4.12 -12.30
C ASN A 230 -3.60 2.73 -11.88
N PHE A 231 -4.60 2.70 -11.00
CA PHE A 231 -5.22 1.48 -10.47
C PHE A 231 -6.73 1.70 -10.36
N ALA A 232 -7.51 0.74 -10.85
CA ALA A 232 -8.95 0.73 -10.60
C ALA A 232 -9.21 0.50 -9.08
N ILE A 233 -10.10 1.30 -8.51
CA ILE A 233 -10.52 1.16 -7.11
C ILE A 233 -11.72 0.21 -7.08
N ASN A 234 -11.51 -1.00 -6.56
CA ASN A 234 -12.53 -2.02 -6.42
C ASN A 234 -12.47 -2.62 -5.01
N PHE A 235 -13.61 -3.05 -4.51
CA PHE A 235 -13.74 -3.90 -3.33
C PHE A 235 -14.14 -5.32 -3.81
N PHE A 236 -13.45 -6.34 -3.27
CA PHE A 236 -13.69 -7.76 -3.59
C PHE A 236 -14.04 -8.55 -2.33
#